data_a47ebd3d22c85c586b7ac55a9365f8ea
#
_entry.id   a47ebd3d22c85c586b7ac55a9365f8ea
#
_cell.length_a   1.000
_cell.length_b   1.000
_cell.length_c   1.000
_cell.angle_alpha   90.00
_cell.angle_beta   90.00
_cell.angle_gamma   90.00
#
_symmetry.space_group_name_H-M   'P 1'
#
loop_
_entity.id
_entity.type
_entity.pdbx_description
1 polymer ?
#
loop_
_entity_poly.entity_id
_entity_poly.type
_entity_poly.pdbx_seq_one_letter_code
_entity_poly.pdbx_strand_id
1 'polypeptide(L)'
;MRTLQVLFALLVLGNVYGQKEKIKGNKIVSIEQFDVEDFHTIEIYENFEATLDESNDNQVKIEADSNLQEVIQLEVHDSVLTIKSDKAIRRAKALNLDISYAAEIKKIILHDKVNIKSLSPINSTQLEIRANDNAEVFLTADTHKINCITNAKSTVELHVTAQEVTYQINENSELKGIITADSLKVDLYQKGSARLEGKVKSMLVRADNDTDFFGEKLSATKTTLIAESTSDCYILTNEKISIEAKDKAQVYLLGEPQIKIKTFANEATLYKKNIDYTPSRFKLN
;
A
#
# COMPACT_ATOMS: atom_id res chain seq x y z
N MET A 1 12.50 39.93 -32.29
CA MET A 1 12.84 39.80 -30.86
C MET A 1 11.69 40.13 -29.91
N ARG A 2 10.80 41.08 -30.16
CA ARG A 2 9.63 41.43 -29.31
C ARG A 2 8.58 40.30 -29.22
N THR A 3 8.34 39.57 -30.29
CA THR A 3 7.37 38.47 -30.36
C THR A 3 7.82 37.23 -29.57
N LEU A 4 9.12 36.97 -29.46
CA LEU A 4 9.68 35.84 -28.69
C LEU A 4 9.60 36.11 -27.18
N GLN A 5 9.71 37.35 -26.75
CA GLN A 5 9.57 37.76 -25.35
C GLN A 5 8.14 37.64 -24.84
N VAL A 6 7.16 37.90 -25.69
CA VAL A 6 5.71 37.75 -25.35
C VAL A 6 5.35 36.25 -25.23
N LEU A 7 5.91 35.39 -26.08
CA LEU A 7 5.68 33.94 -26.01
C LEU A 7 6.28 33.30 -24.74
N PHE A 8 7.44 33.81 -24.31
CA PHE A 8 8.09 33.33 -23.06
C PHE A 8 7.32 33.80 -21.80
N ALA A 9 6.73 35.01 -21.82
CA ALA A 9 5.91 35.52 -20.73
C ALA A 9 4.57 34.75 -20.59
N LEU A 10 3.98 34.26 -21.70
CA LEU A 10 2.76 33.44 -21.67
C LEU A 10 2.99 32.01 -21.14
N LEU A 11 4.20 31.46 -21.30
CA LEU A 11 4.56 30.12 -20.76
C LEU A 11 4.78 30.08 -19.25
N VAL A 12 5.06 31.22 -18.61
CA VAL A 12 5.26 31.33 -17.15
C VAL A 12 3.94 31.46 -16.36
N LEU A 13 2.83 31.78 -17.03
CA LEU A 13 1.52 31.95 -16.39
C LEU A 13 0.73 30.66 -16.16
N GLY A 14 1.30 29.49 -16.51
CA GLY A 14 0.55 28.21 -16.59
C GLY A 14 0.52 27.35 -15.35
N ASN A 15 1.21 27.66 -14.24
CA ASN A 15 1.27 26.77 -13.07
C ASN A 15 1.24 27.51 -11.74
N VAL A 16 0.26 28.37 -11.53
CA VAL A 16 -0.07 28.77 -10.15
C VAL A 16 -1.02 27.70 -9.59
N TYR A 17 -0.49 26.59 -9.13
CA TYR A 17 -1.19 25.76 -8.15
C TYR A 17 -1.29 26.60 -6.88
N GLY A 18 -2.44 27.23 -6.68
CA GLY A 18 -2.71 27.99 -5.46
C GLY A 18 -2.55 27.06 -4.26
N GLN A 19 -1.60 27.36 -3.37
CA GLN A 19 -1.49 26.64 -2.11
C GLN A 19 -2.80 26.79 -1.36
N LYS A 20 -3.40 25.66 -0.92
CA LYS A 20 -4.59 25.69 -0.06
C LYS A 20 -4.37 26.65 1.11
N GLU A 21 -5.36 27.47 1.42
CA GLU A 21 -5.35 28.33 2.62
C GLU A 21 -5.17 27.46 3.85
N LYS A 22 -4.36 27.91 4.81
CA LYS A 22 -4.07 27.17 6.04
C LYS A 22 -5.10 27.50 7.11
N ILE A 23 -5.68 26.47 7.73
CA ILE A 23 -6.56 26.60 8.89
C ILE A 23 -5.94 25.85 10.09
N LYS A 24 -6.03 26.45 11.29
CA LYS A 24 -5.60 25.82 12.55
C LYS A 24 -6.82 25.35 13.33
N GLY A 25 -6.74 24.17 13.90
CA GLY A 25 -7.74 23.68 14.85
C GLY A 25 -7.82 24.55 16.10
N ASN A 26 -9.04 24.77 16.58
CA ASN A 26 -9.34 25.58 17.77
C ASN A 26 -9.27 24.78 19.09
N LYS A 27 -8.96 23.49 19.02
CA LYS A 27 -8.83 22.54 20.14
C LYS A 27 -10.13 22.19 20.90
N ILE A 28 -11.28 22.63 20.37
CA ILE A 28 -12.59 22.30 20.87
C ILE A 28 -13.16 21.19 19.94
N VAL A 29 -13.13 19.96 20.39
CA VAL A 29 -13.57 18.81 19.58
C VAL A 29 -15.09 18.73 19.55
N SER A 30 -15.64 18.54 18.37
CA SER A 30 -17.05 18.19 18.13
C SER A 30 -17.16 16.93 17.28
N ILE A 31 -18.30 16.30 17.35
CA ILE A 31 -18.63 15.10 16.58
C ILE A 31 -19.83 15.42 15.71
N GLU A 32 -19.71 15.15 14.41
CA GLU A 32 -20.82 15.21 13.46
C GLU A 32 -20.95 13.86 12.77
N GLN A 33 -22.17 13.46 12.44
CA GLN A 33 -22.48 12.19 11.80
C GLN A 33 -23.34 12.44 10.58
N PHE A 34 -23.00 11.79 9.48
CA PHE A 34 -23.65 11.96 8.19
C PHE A 34 -24.06 10.59 7.65
N ASP A 35 -25.31 10.46 7.26
CA ASP A 35 -25.76 9.37 6.43
C ASP A 35 -25.31 9.67 5.00
N VAL A 36 -24.77 8.67 4.30
CA VAL A 36 -24.24 8.84 2.95
C VAL A 36 -24.89 7.83 2.00
N GLU A 37 -24.91 8.17 0.72
CA GLU A 37 -25.38 7.28 -0.34
C GLU A 37 -24.51 6.02 -0.45
N ASP A 38 -24.97 5.01 -1.18
CA ASP A 38 -24.24 3.77 -1.40
C ASP A 38 -22.92 4.03 -2.14
N PHE A 39 -21.85 3.47 -1.61
CA PHE A 39 -20.52 3.54 -2.21
C PHE A 39 -19.83 2.17 -2.18
N HIS A 40 -18.92 1.95 -3.11
CA HIS A 40 -18.02 0.80 -3.15
C HIS A 40 -16.55 1.21 -3.23
N THR A 41 -16.28 2.50 -3.35
CA THR A 41 -14.92 3.06 -3.39
C THR A 41 -14.82 4.15 -2.33
N ILE A 42 -13.69 4.15 -1.61
CA ILE A 42 -13.35 5.16 -0.60
C ILE A 42 -12.08 5.86 -1.07
N GLU A 43 -12.10 7.19 -1.10
CA GLU A 43 -10.95 8.02 -1.42
C GLU A 43 -10.76 9.10 -0.35
N ILE A 44 -9.63 9.07 0.35
CA ILE A 44 -9.36 9.96 1.49
C ILE A 44 -8.06 10.72 1.29
N TYR A 45 -8.09 12.00 1.54
CA TYR A 45 -6.97 12.92 1.47
C TYR A 45 -6.62 13.51 2.85
N GLU A 46 -5.55 14.28 2.93
CA GLU A 46 -5.06 15.01 4.09
C GLU A 46 -4.41 14.09 5.15
N ASN A 47 -4.70 14.29 6.43
CA ASN A 47 -4.09 13.56 7.53
C ASN A 47 -5.12 13.00 8.54
N PHE A 48 -6.16 12.39 7.99
CA PHE A 48 -7.19 11.76 8.80
C PHE A 48 -6.73 10.43 9.39
N GLU A 49 -7.18 10.16 10.64
CA GLU A 49 -7.17 8.85 11.26
C GLU A 49 -8.53 8.18 11.00
N ALA A 50 -8.58 7.18 10.15
CA ALA A 50 -9.83 6.56 9.72
C ALA A 50 -10.01 5.15 10.27
N THR A 51 -11.24 4.82 10.68
CA THR A 51 -11.67 3.44 10.93
C THR A 51 -12.70 3.03 9.89
N LEU A 52 -12.67 1.75 9.50
CA LEU A 52 -13.58 1.16 8.54
C LEU A 52 -14.24 -0.07 9.17
N ASP A 53 -15.58 -0.11 9.17
CA ASP A 53 -16.34 -1.21 9.74
C ASP A 53 -17.57 -1.56 8.89
N GLU A 54 -17.87 -2.85 8.79
CA GLU A 54 -19.06 -3.34 8.10
C GLU A 54 -20.29 -3.12 8.98
N SER A 55 -21.38 -2.60 8.40
CA SER A 55 -22.60 -2.24 9.11
C SER A 55 -23.83 -2.47 8.23
N ASN A 56 -25.02 -2.19 8.75
CA ASN A 56 -26.25 -2.22 7.95
C ASN A 56 -26.53 -0.89 7.21
N ASP A 57 -25.85 0.18 7.63
CA ASP A 57 -26.07 1.54 7.12
C ASP A 57 -24.75 2.18 6.70
N ASN A 58 -24.80 3.02 5.67
CA ASN A 58 -23.67 3.80 5.23
C ASN A 58 -23.62 5.12 6.00
N GLN A 59 -22.62 5.28 6.83
CA GLN A 59 -22.46 6.46 7.68
C GLN A 59 -20.99 6.89 7.77
N VAL A 60 -20.77 8.18 7.88
CA VAL A 60 -19.47 8.75 8.22
C VAL A 60 -19.63 9.63 9.46
N LYS A 61 -18.92 9.27 10.51
CA LYS A 61 -18.81 10.08 11.71
C LYS A 61 -17.46 10.80 11.70
N ILE A 62 -17.49 12.11 11.86
CA ILE A 62 -16.32 12.98 11.87
C ILE A 62 -16.13 13.53 13.28
N GLU A 63 -15.03 13.18 13.91
CA GLU A 63 -14.58 13.79 15.15
C GLU A 63 -13.40 14.73 14.85
N ALA A 64 -13.65 16.04 14.93
CA ALA A 64 -12.66 17.06 14.61
C ALA A 64 -12.79 18.29 15.51
N ASP A 65 -11.78 19.16 15.46
CA ASP A 65 -11.90 20.49 16.08
C ASP A 65 -13.08 21.23 15.43
N SER A 66 -13.96 21.86 16.21
CA SER A 66 -15.27 22.36 15.75
C SER A 66 -15.19 23.36 14.59
N ASN A 67 -14.12 24.14 14.50
CA ASN A 67 -13.89 25.04 13.38
C ASN A 67 -13.35 24.36 12.13
N LEU A 68 -13.08 23.07 12.17
CA LEU A 68 -12.64 22.28 11.03
C LEU A 68 -13.79 21.54 10.34
N GLN A 69 -14.92 21.35 11.02
CA GLN A 69 -16.09 20.65 10.47
C GLN A 69 -16.55 21.29 9.14
N GLU A 70 -16.63 22.62 9.10
CA GLU A 70 -17.09 23.36 7.90
C GLU A 70 -16.15 23.27 6.68
N VAL A 71 -14.88 22.90 6.89
CA VAL A 71 -13.90 22.79 5.79
C VAL A 71 -13.64 21.35 5.35
N ILE A 72 -14.20 20.36 6.07
CA ILE A 72 -14.16 18.95 5.68
C ILE A 72 -15.31 18.71 4.70
N GLN A 73 -14.97 18.24 3.52
CA GLN A 73 -15.93 17.92 2.45
C GLN A 73 -16.12 16.41 2.40
N LEU A 74 -17.39 16.01 2.40
CA LEU A 74 -17.84 14.64 2.28
C LEU A 74 -18.77 14.56 1.07
N GLU A 75 -18.38 13.83 0.04
CA GLU A 75 -19.12 13.74 -1.22
C GLU A 75 -19.20 12.28 -1.66
N VAL A 76 -20.37 11.83 -2.12
CA VAL A 76 -20.51 10.56 -2.85
C VAL A 76 -20.88 10.90 -4.29
N HIS A 77 -20.04 10.48 -5.23
CA HIS A 77 -20.28 10.64 -6.65
C HIS A 77 -19.83 9.39 -7.40
N ASP A 78 -20.68 8.86 -8.27
CA ASP A 78 -20.43 7.59 -9.00
C ASP A 78 -20.01 6.44 -8.08
N SER A 79 -20.65 6.32 -6.91
CA SER A 79 -20.34 5.33 -5.85
C SER A 79 -18.92 5.45 -5.29
N VAL A 80 -18.31 6.62 -5.37
CA VAL A 80 -17.04 6.96 -4.73
C VAL A 80 -17.29 7.91 -3.57
N LEU A 81 -17.05 7.46 -2.35
CA LEU A 81 -17.02 8.31 -1.16
C LEU A 81 -15.67 9.04 -1.12
N THR A 82 -15.68 10.35 -1.35
CA THR A 82 -14.50 11.21 -1.30
C THR A 82 -14.54 12.05 -0.02
N ILE A 83 -13.47 11.96 0.78
CA ILE A 83 -13.29 12.76 2.00
C ILE A 83 -12.02 13.59 1.85
N LYS A 84 -12.17 14.91 1.91
CA LYS A 84 -11.07 15.86 1.72
C LYS A 84 -11.33 17.15 2.50
N SER A 85 -10.35 18.05 2.55
CA SER A 85 -10.55 19.41 3.04
C SER A 85 -10.24 20.43 1.95
N ASP A 86 -10.99 21.52 1.88
CA ASP A 86 -10.71 22.65 0.99
C ASP A 86 -9.54 23.52 1.48
N LYS A 87 -9.17 23.38 2.77
CA LYS A 87 -8.05 24.08 3.42
C LYS A 87 -6.99 23.13 3.93
N ALA A 88 -5.75 23.59 3.99
CA ALA A 88 -4.66 22.82 4.60
C ALA A 88 -4.77 22.85 6.12
N ILE A 89 -5.26 21.76 6.71
CA ILE A 89 -5.48 21.63 8.16
C ILE A 89 -4.14 21.56 8.88
N ARG A 90 -4.01 22.31 9.97
CA ARG A 90 -2.80 22.37 10.80
C ARG A 90 -3.15 22.28 12.28
N ARG A 91 -2.37 21.53 13.05
CA ARG A 91 -2.45 21.47 14.51
C ARG A 91 -3.86 21.16 15.04
N ALA A 92 -4.62 20.32 14.37
CA ALA A 92 -5.86 19.77 14.91
C ALA A 92 -5.58 19.03 16.24
N LYS A 93 -6.56 18.98 17.13
CA LYS A 93 -6.54 18.13 18.32
C LYS A 93 -7.14 16.76 18.00
N ALA A 94 -8.16 16.73 17.15
CA ALA A 94 -8.75 15.54 16.59
C ALA A 94 -8.98 15.73 15.09
N LEU A 95 -8.84 14.65 14.32
CA LEU A 95 -9.18 14.58 12.90
C LEU A 95 -9.45 13.11 12.54
N ASN A 96 -10.51 12.58 13.14
CA ASN A 96 -10.85 11.17 13.10
C ASN A 96 -12.10 10.93 12.25
N LEU A 97 -12.11 9.83 11.53
CA LEU A 97 -13.23 9.37 10.71
C LEU A 97 -13.61 7.95 11.14
N ASP A 98 -14.89 7.73 11.46
CA ASP A 98 -15.43 6.38 11.57
C ASP A 98 -16.36 6.17 10.37
N ILE A 99 -15.97 5.28 9.46
CA ILE A 99 -16.69 5.00 8.21
C ILE A 99 -17.36 3.64 8.35
N SER A 100 -18.68 3.64 8.34
CA SER A 100 -19.52 2.45 8.29
C SER A 100 -20.03 2.22 6.88
N TYR A 101 -19.99 0.97 6.40
CA TYR A 101 -20.42 0.62 5.06
C TYR A 101 -21.33 -0.62 5.06
N ALA A 102 -22.38 -0.58 4.24
CA ALA A 102 -23.36 -1.67 4.11
C ALA A 102 -23.16 -2.52 2.85
N ALA A 103 -22.47 -1.99 1.84
CA ALA A 103 -22.21 -2.67 0.57
C ALA A 103 -20.74 -3.11 0.46
N GLU A 104 -20.46 -4.07 -0.40
CA GLU A 104 -19.12 -4.57 -0.69
C GLU A 104 -18.16 -3.43 -1.07
N ILE A 105 -17.07 -3.27 -0.32
CA ILE A 105 -15.99 -2.35 -0.67
C ILE A 105 -15.09 -2.99 -1.73
N LYS A 106 -14.92 -2.31 -2.86
CA LYS A 106 -14.11 -2.77 -3.99
C LYS A 106 -12.79 -2.03 -4.12
N LYS A 107 -12.71 -0.80 -3.58
CA LYS A 107 -11.52 0.02 -3.75
C LYS A 107 -11.32 0.99 -2.60
N ILE A 108 -10.06 1.13 -2.18
CA ILE A 108 -9.62 2.10 -1.15
C ILE A 108 -8.42 2.85 -1.72
N ILE A 109 -8.50 4.17 -1.77
CA ILE A 109 -7.45 5.06 -2.26
C ILE A 109 -7.11 6.05 -1.16
N LEU A 110 -5.86 6.10 -0.78
CA LEU A 110 -5.38 6.96 0.30
C LEU A 110 -4.25 7.86 -0.21
N HIS A 111 -4.30 9.10 0.23
CA HIS A 111 -3.33 10.13 -0.13
C HIS A 111 -2.74 10.79 1.12
N ASP A 112 -1.71 11.59 0.90
CA ASP A 112 -1.06 12.42 1.92
C ASP A 112 -0.57 11.63 3.14
N LYS A 113 -1.23 11.80 4.29
CA LYS A 113 -0.88 11.16 5.57
C LYS A 113 -2.08 10.48 6.22
N VAL A 114 -3.00 9.99 5.39
CA VAL A 114 -4.14 9.24 5.91
C VAL A 114 -3.65 7.95 6.55
N ASN A 115 -4.16 7.68 7.74
CA ASN A 115 -4.01 6.39 8.41
C ASN A 115 -5.38 5.71 8.45
N ILE A 116 -5.50 4.50 7.91
CA ILE A 116 -6.74 3.72 7.93
C ILE A 116 -6.55 2.34 8.55
N LYS A 117 -7.53 1.92 9.35
CA LYS A 117 -7.60 0.56 9.87
C LYS A 117 -9.00 -0.02 9.72
N SER A 118 -9.11 -1.31 9.41
CA SER A 118 -10.37 -2.03 9.51
C SER A 118 -10.60 -2.55 10.93
N LEU A 119 -11.83 -2.44 11.43
CA LEU A 119 -12.23 -3.00 12.73
C LEU A 119 -12.66 -4.46 12.61
N SER A 120 -13.21 -4.82 11.45
CA SER A 120 -13.58 -6.17 11.04
C SER A 120 -12.90 -6.56 9.72
N PRO A 121 -12.83 -7.85 9.36
CA PRO A 121 -12.36 -8.25 8.05
C PRO A 121 -13.23 -7.67 6.93
N ILE A 122 -12.60 -7.10 5.91
CA ILE A 122 -13.28 -6.64 4.69
C ILE A 122 -13.60 -7.85 3.83
N ASN A 123 -14.89 -8.14 3.68
CA ASN A 123 -15.39 -9.21 2.83
C ASN A 123 -15.69 -8.66 1.43
N SER A 124 -15.01 -9.16 0.42
CA SER A 124 -15.14 -8.64 -0.94
C SER A 124 -14.81 -9.70 -1.99
N THR A 125 -15.46 -9.64 -3.13
CA THR A 125 -15.08 -10.48 -4.27
C THR A 125 -13.75 -10.02 -4.85
N GLN A 126 -13.56 -8.70 -4.96
CA GLN A 126 -12.32 -8.09 -5.45
C GLN A 126 -12.06 -6.79 -4.72
N LEU A 127 -10.88 -6.69 -4.10
CA LEU A 127 -10.44 -5.50 -3.39
C LEU A 127 -9.19 -4.90 -4.04
N GLU A 128 -9.23 -3.62 -4.36
CA GLU A 128 -8.07 -2.83 -4.77
C GLU A 128 -7.70 -1.82 -3.68
N ILE A 129 -6.43 -1.77 -3.29
CA ILE A 129 -5.91 -0.81 -2.32
C ILE A 129 -4.81 0.00 -3.01
N ARG A 130 -4.88 1.32 -2.91
CA ARG A 130 -3.82 2.25 -3.33
C ARG A 130 -3.42 3.14 -2.18
N ALA A 131 -2.21 2.98 -1.72
CA ALA A 131 -1.60 3.83 -0.69
C ALA A 131 -0.54 4.72 -1.34
N ASN A 132 -0.73 6.02 -1.25
CA ASN A 132 0.16 7.02 -1.86
C ASN A 132 0.80 7.90 -0.78
N ASP A 133 1.85 8.61 -1.16
CA ASP A 133 2.55 9.62 -0.35
C ASP A 133 3.12 9.06 0.96
N ASN A 134 2.51 9.38 2.09
CA ASN A 134 2.88 8.86 3.40
C ASN A 134 1.68 8.19 4.09
N ALA A 135 0.76 7.61 3.31
CA ALA A 135 -0.42 6.93 3.85
C ALA A 135 -0.02 5.65 4.61
N GLU A 136 -0.75 5.36 5.66
CA GLU A 136 -0.59 4.16 6.48
C GLU A 136 -1.87 3.31 6.43
N VAL A 137 -1.73 2.02 6.20
CA VAL A 137 -2.86 1.09 6.00
C VAL A 137 -2.69 -0.12 6.91
N PHE A 138 -3.73 -0.44 7.69
CA PHE A 138 -3.79 -1.63 8.55
C PHE A 138 -5.14 -2.34 8.33
N LEU A 139 -5.19 -3.29 7.40
CA LEU A 139 -6.45 -3.94 7.01
C LEU A 139 -6.37 -5.46 7.11
N THR A 140 -7.49 -6.05 7.50
CA THR A 140 -7.76 -7.49 7.35
C THR A 140 -8.76 -7.69 6.22
N ALA A 141 -8.51 -8.64 5.31
CA ALA A 141 -9.37 -8.91 4.17
C ALA A 141 -9.56 -10.41 3.93
N ASP A 142 -10.79 -10.80 3.66
CA ASP A 142 -11.17 -12.11 3.14
C ASP A 142 -11.80 -11.89 1.76
N THR A 143 -11.14 -12.33 0.69
CA THR A 143 -11.52 -11.95 -0.66
C THR A 143 -11.13 -13.01 -1.68
N HIS A 144 -11.81 -13.02 -2.83
CA HIS A 144 -11.35 -13.85 -3.94
C HIS A 144 -10.05 -13.31 -4.55
N LYS A 145 -9.99 -11.98 -4.73
CA LYS A 145 -8.84 -11.33 -5.34
C LYS A 145 -8.50 -10.01 -4.67
N ILE A 146 -7.23 -9.80 -4.35
CA ILE A 146 -6.74 -8.52 -3.85
C ILE A 146 -5.58 -7.99 -4.69
N ASN A 147 -5.63 -6.70 -4.98
CA ASN A 147 -4.55 -5.94 -5.61
C ASN A 147 -4.16 -4.75 -4.71
N CYS A 148 -2.91 -4.69 -4.27
CA CYS A 148 -2.41 -3.58 -3.47
C CYS A 148 -1.23 -2.91 -4.17
N ILE A 149 -1.32 -1.60 -4.35
CA ILE A 149 -0.28 -0.76 -4.95
C ILE A 149 0.14 0.26 -3.90
N THR A 150 1.44 0.28 -3.60
CA THR A 150 2.02 1.21 -2.64
C THR A 150 3.02 2.12 -3.36
N ASN A 151 2.99 3.40 -3.05
CA ASN A 151 3.82 4.41 -3.70
C ASN A 151 4.46 5.36 -2.68
N ALA A 152 5.52 6.00 -3.09
CA ALA A 152 6.25 7.04 -2.36
C ALA A 152 6.83 6.53 -1.03
N LYS A 153 6.24 6.89 0.12
CA LYS A 153 6.67 6.47 1.45
C LYS A 153 5.54 5.84 2.25
N SER A 154 4.53 5.30 1.55
CA SER A 154 3.41 4.66 2.21
C SER A 154 3.84 3.36 2.91
N THR A 155 3.17 3.06 4.00
CA THR A 155 3.34 1.82 4.76
C THR A 155 2.02 1.06 4.79
N VAL A 156 2.07 -0.20 4.41
CA VAL A 156 0.88 -1.05 4.33
C VAL A 156 1.11 -2.31 5.14
N GLU A 157 0.18 -2.63 6.04
CA GLU A 157 0.11 -3.91 6.74
C GLU A 157 -1.21 -4.61 6.44
N LEU A 158 -1.15 -5.81 5.87
CA LEU A 158 -2.31 -6.56 5.43
C LEU A 158 -2.33 -7.97 6.02
N HIS A 159 -3.47 -8.36 6.58
CA HIS A 159 -3.78 -9.76 6.90
C HIS A 159 -4.79 -10.27 5.86
N VAL A 160 -4.36 -11.19 5.00
CA VAL A 160 -5.14 -11.56 3.80
C VAL A 160 -5.38 -13.06 3.72
N THR A 161 -6.64 -13.43 3.53
CA THR A 161 -7.05 -14.74 3.00
C THR A 161 -7.66 -14.51 1.62
N ALA A 162 -7.07 -15.12 0.57
CA ALA A 162 -7.53 -14.91 -0.80
C ALA A 162 -7.19 -16.08 -1.73
N GLN A 163 -7.76 -16.09 -2.93
CA GLN A 163 -7.30 -17.00 -3.99
C GLN A 163 -6.14 -16.36 -4.76
N GLU A 164 -6.27 -15.09 -5.14
CA GLU A 164 -5.27 -14.35 -5.89
C GLU A 164 -4.83 -13.08 -5.14
N VAL A 165 -3.52 -12.95 -4.92
CA VAL A 165 -2.92 -11.77 -4.31
C VAL A 165 -1.90 -11.16 -5.26
N THR A 166 -2.01 -9.86 -5.52
CA THR A 166 -1.02 -9.10 -6.28
C THR A 166 -0.61 -7.87 -5.49
N TYR A 167 0.69 -7.73 -5.27
CA TYR A 167 1.29 -6.56 -4.63
C TYR A 167 2.27 -5.90 -5.58
N GLN A 168 2.18 -4.59 -5.70
CA GLN A 168 3.15 -3.75 -6.39
C GLN A 168 3.66 -2.69 -5.40
N ILE A 169 4.95 -2.75 -5.10
CA ILE A 169 5.61 -1.91 -4.10
C ILE A 169 6.63 -1.03 -4.82
N ASN A 170 6.37 0.27 -4.83
CA ASN A 170 7.16 1.24 -5.58
C ASN A 170 7.89 2.21 -4.64
N GLU A 171 9.00 2.71 -5.11
CA GLU A 171 9.79 3.77 -4.46
C GLU A 171 10.26 3.34 -3.06
N ASN A 172 10.08 4.19 -2.05
CA ASN A 172 10.51 3.90 -0.67
C ASN A 172 9.35 3.36 0.19
N SER A 173 8.33 2.74 -0.44
CA SER A 173 7.19 2.19 0.30
C SER A 173 7.49 0.82 0.91
N GLU A 174 6.79 0.51 1.99
CA GLU A 174 6.93 -0.75 2.70
C GLU A 174 5.59 -1.49 2.78
N LEU A 175 5.60 -2.80 2.49
CA LEU A 175 4.45 -3.67 2.69
C LEU A 175 4.81 -4.82 3.62
N LYS A 176 4.04 -4.97 4.69
CA LYS A 176 4.06 -6.13 5.59
C LYS A 176 2.77 -6.91 5.47
N GLY A 177 2.82 -8.23 5.65
CA GLY A 177 1.57 -8.99 5.63
C GLY A 177 1.67 -10.43 6.08
N ILE A 178 0.53 -10.92 6.55
CA ILE A 178 0.28 -12.33 6.78
C ILE A 178 -0.69 -12.81 5.70
N ILE A 179 -0.29 -13.84 4.92
CA ILE A 179 -1.01 -14.22 3.71
C ILE A 179 -1.32 -15.72 3.73
N THR A 180 -2.57 -16.04 3.43
CA THR A 180 -2.97 -17.38 3.01
C THR A 180 -3.62 -17.26 1.63
N ALA A 181 -2.96 -17.82 0.58
CA ALA A 181 -3.45 -17.69 -0.78
C ALA A 181 -3.08 -18.89 -1.69
N ASP A 182 -3.79 -19.03 -2.79
CA ASP A 182 -3.42 -19.97 -3.84
C ASP A 182 -2.28 -19.41 -4.70
N SER A 183 -2.37 -18.13 -5.07
CA SER A 183 -1.33 -17.46 -5.83
C SER A 183 -0.97 -16.10 -5.25
N LEU A 184 0.32 -15.80 -5.25
CA LEU A 184 0.88 -14.52 -4.85
C LEU A 184 1.82 -14.01 -5.93
N LYS A 185 1.61 -12.78 -6.36
CA LYS A 185 2.52 -12.03 -7.20
C LYS A 185 3.01 -10.79 -6.45
N VAL A 186 4.33 -10.59 -6.41
CA VAL A 186 4.96 -9.41 -5.78
C VAL A 186 5.91 -8.79 -6.79
N ASP A 187 5.65 -7.55 -7.13
CA ASP A 187 6.52 -6.72 -7.96
C ASP A 187 7.10 -5.58 -7.09
N LEU A 188 8.41 -5.53 -6.93
CA LEU A 188 9.12 -4.50 -6.15
C LEU A 188 10.00 -3.66 -7.06
N TYR A 189 9.92 -2.34 -6.89
CA TYR A 189 10.66 -1.37 -7.68
C TYR A 189 11.22 -0.23 -6.81
N GLN A 190 12.39 0.29 -7.16
CA GLN A 190 12.91 1.58 -6.65
C GLN A 190 12.95 1.68 -5.11
N LYS A 191 13.62 0.75 -4.44
CA LYS A 191 13.74 0.69 -2.97
C LYS A 191 12.48 0.23 -2.23
N GLY A 192 11.48 -0.28 -2.95
CA GLY A 192 10.34 -0.93 -2.32
C GLY A 192 10.75 -2.12 -1.47
N SER A 193 10.13 -2.29 -0.31
CA SER A 193 10.40 -3.41 0.59
C SER A 193 9.12 -4.17 0.94
N ALA A 194 9.19 -5.50 0.93
CA ALA A 194 8.10 -6.36 1.38
C ALA A 194 8.57 -7.36 2.43
N ARG A 195 7.81 -7.50 3.51
CA ARG A 195 7.99 -8.55 4.53
C ARG A 195 6.72 -9.35 4.69
N LEU A 196 6.75 -10.59 4.25
CA LEU A 196 5.57 -11.43 4.15
C LEU A 196 5.74 -12.73 4.91
N GLU A 197 4.67 -13.14 5.61
CA GLU A 197 4.57 -14.38 6.37
C GLU A 197 3.32 -15.18 5.94
N GLY A 198 3.29 -16.49 6.22
CA GLY A 198 2.13 -17.34 5.96
C GLY A 198 2.36 -18.44 4.94
N LYS A 199 1.37 -18.72 4.09
CA LYS A 199 1.41 -19.86 3.15
C LYS A 199 0.78 -19.53 1.81
N VAL A 200 1.45 -19.93 0.71
CA VAL A 200 0.93 -19.83 -0.65
C VAL A 200 1.25 -21.08 -1.46
N LYS A 201 0.41 -21.43 -2.45
CA LYS A 201 0.71 -22.56 -3.35
C LYS A 201 1.71 -22.15 -4.42
N SER A 202 1.52 -20.99 -5.05
CA SER A 202 2.42 -20.46 -6.07
C SER A 202 2.80 -19.02 -5.76
N MET A 203 4.08 -18.69 -5.97
CA MET A 203 4.62 -17.36 -5.75
C MET A 203 5.45 -16.89 -6.95
N LEU A 204 5.21 -15.67 -7.39
CA LEU A 204 6.07 -14.95 -8.33
C LEU A 204 6.59 -13.69 -7.66
N VAL A 205 7.90 -13.57 -7.56
CA VAL A 205 8.57 -12.36 -7.04
C VAL A 205 9.41 -11.76 -8.15
N ARG A 206 9.23 -10.47 -8.40
CA ARG A 206 10.12 -9.63 -9.21
C ARG A 206 10.68 -8.52 -8.33
N ALA A 207 11.98 -8.41 -8.27
CA ALA A 207 12.70 -7.45 -7.45
C ALA A 207 13.77 -6.75 -8.30
N ASP A 208 13.66 -5.44 -8.40
CA ASP A 208 14.55 -4.61 -9.21
C ASP A 208 14.81 -3.24 -8.56
N ASN A 209 16.01 -2.68 -8.77
CA ASN A 209 16.41 -1.35 -8.29
C ASN A 209 16.44 -1.17 -6.77
N ASP A 210 17.35 -1.86 -6.10
CA ASP A 210 17.65 -1.67 -4.68
C ASP A 210 16.46 -2.04 -3.75
N THR A 211 15.82 -3.19 -4.04
CA THR A 211 14.64 -3.67 -3.34
C THR A 211 14.91 -4.84 -2.42
N ASP A 212 14.11 -4.97 -1.37
CA ASP A 212 14.20 -6.05 -0.39
C ASP A 212 12.92 -6.88 -0.33
N PHE A 213 13.03 -8.18 -0.53
CA PHE A 213 11.95 -9.13 -0.30
C PHE A 213 12.29 -10.08 0.86
N PHE A 214 11.59 -9.95 1.98
CA PHE A 214 11.71 -10.78 3.17
C PHE A 214 10.56 -11.80 3.23
N GLY A 215 10.74 -12.96 2.61
CA GLY A 215 9.80 -14.07 2.59
C GLY A 215 10.31 -15.31 3.33
N GLU A 216 11.23 -15.15 4.29
CA GLU A 216 11.78 -16.27 5.09
C GLU A 216 10.75 -17.00 5.93
N LYS A 217 9.60 -16.35 6.19
CA LYS A 217 8.47 -16.93 6.91
C LYS A 217 7.23 -17.15 6.04
N LEU A 218 7.35 -16.92 4.73
CA LEU A 218 6.30 -17.18 3.75
C LEU A 218 6.57 -18.49 3.03
N SER A 219 5.89 -19.55 3.44
CA SER A 219 6.04 -20.88 2.85
C SER A 219 5.33 -20.98 1.49
N ALA A 220 6.08 -21.15 0.41
CA ALA A 220 5.56 -21.36 -0.93
C ALA A 220 5.80 -22.80 -1.40
N THR A 221 4.82 -23.44 -2.04
CA THR A 221 5.03 -24.75 -2.68
C THR A 221 5.90 -24.60 -3.92
N LYS A 222 5.59 -23.62 -4.77
CA LYS A 222 6.34 -23.31 -6.01
C LYS A 222 6.65 -21.83 -6.08
N THR A 223 7.88 -21.49 -6.50
CA THR A 223 8.31 -20.10 -6.65
C THR A 223 8.94 -19.85 -8.02
N THR A 224 8.63 -18.71 -8.60
CA THR A 224 9.42 -18.08 -9.68
C THR A 224 9.98 -16.80 -9.12
N LEU A 225 11.30 -16.66 -9.16
CA LEU A 225 12.03 -15.48 -8.71
C LEU A 225 12.74 -14.85 -9.89
N ILE A 226 12.57 -13.53 -10.06
CA ILE A 226 13.31 -12.67 -10.98
C ILE A 226 13.91 -11.57 -10.11
N ALA A 227 15.24 -11.58 -9.94
CA ALA A 227 15.96 -10.64 -9.10
C ALA A 227 17.04 -9.93 -9.92
N GLU A 228 17.00 -8.63 -9.96
CA GLU A 228 17.91 -7.80 -10.77
C GLU A 228 18.49 -6.65 -9.95
N SER A 229 19.50 -6.00 -10.49
CA SER A 229 20.19 -4.85 -9.86
C SER A 229 20.78 -5.20 -8.48
N THR A 230 20.49 -4.43 -7.44
CA THR A 230 21.00 -4.61 -6.07
C THR A 230 19.92 -5.17 -5.12
N SER A 231 19.03 -6.01 -5.61
CA SER A 231 17.94 -6.56 -4.83
C SER A 231 18.37 -7.71 -3.91
N ASP A 232 17.82 -7.75 -2.68
CA ASP A 232 18.01 -8.82 -1.72
C ASP A 232 16.70 -9.62 -1.54
N CYS A 233 16.71 -10.93 -1.86
CA CYS A 233 15.52 -11.76 -1.84
C CYS A 233 15.69 -12.98 -0.90
N TYR A 234 14.93 -13.00 0.20
CA TYR A 234 14.85 -14.14 1.13
C TYR A 234 13.62 -14.98 0.80
N ILE A 235 13.83 -16.21 0.33
CA ILE A 235 12.78 -17.05 -0.27
C ILE A 235 12.72 -18.40 0.42
N LEU A 236 11.55 -18.74 0.99
CA LEU A 236 11.26 -20.08 1.50
C LEU A 236 10.38 -20.82 0.50
N THR A 237 10.93 -21.88 -0.11
CA THR A 237 10.22 -22.72 -1.08
C THR A 237 10.38 -24.20 -0.73
N ASN A 238 9.28 -24.97 -0.84
CA ASN A 238 9.25 -26.37 -0.41
C ASN A 238 9.52 -27.35 -1.56
N GLU A 239 8.94 -27.16 -2.76
CA GLU A 239 9.03 -28.16 -3.82
C GLU A 239 9.89 -27.74 -5.01
N LYS A 240 9.60 -26.60 -5.63
CA LYS A 240 10.25 -26.15 -6.86
C LYS A 240 10.48 -24.65 -6.88
N ILE A 241 11.68 -24.24 -7.27
CA ILE A 241 12.00 -22.83 -7.52
C ILE A 241 12.66 -22.67 -8.88
N SER A 242 12.20 -21.67 -9.64
CA SER A 242 12.85 -21.17 -10.85
C SER A 242 13.46 -19.81 -10.58
N ILE A 243 14.76 -19.65 -10.84
CA ILE A 243 15.54 -18.45 -10.51
C ILE A 243 16.07 -17.84 -11.79
N GLU A 244 15.83 -16.54 -11.95
CA GLU A 244 16.52 -15.63 -12.85
C GLU A 244 17.15 -14.54 -11.97
N ALA A 245 18.48 -14.49 -11.90
CA ALA A 245 19.21 -13.51 -11.10
C ALA A 245 20.31 -12.86 -11.92
N LYS A 246 20.42 -11.54 -11.86
CA LYS A 246 21.40 -10.75 -12.61
C LYS A 246 21.98 -9.63 -11.75
N ASP A 247 23.04 -9.05 -12.28
CA ASP A 247 23.75 -7.91 -11.71
C ASP A 247 24.28 -8.23 -10.31
N LYS A 248 23.89 -7.47 -9.28
CA LYS A 248 24.32 -7.69 -7.89
C LYS A 248 23.23 -8.29 -7.01
N ALA A 249 22.20 -8.88 -7.62
CA ALA A 249 21.09 -9.48 -6.87
C ALA A 249 21.59 -10.60 -5.96
N GLN A 250 21.10 -10.62 -4.73
CA GLN A 250 21.42 -11.62 -3.73
C GLN A 250 20.18 -12.44 -3.40
N VAL A 251 20.25 -13.74 -3.60
CA VAL A 251 19.18 -14.69 -3.32
C VAL A 251 19.55 -15.56 -2.14
N TYR A 252 18.75 -15.50 -1.08
CA TYR A 252 18.88 -16.31 0.13
C TYR A 252 17.77 -17.36 0.12
N LEU A 253 18.11 -18.59 -0.29
CA LEU A 253 17.15 -19.68 -0.45
C LEU A 253 17.05 -20.52 0.83
N LEU A 254 15.82 -20.64 1.36
CA LEU A 254 15.42 -21.50 2.46
C LEU A 254 14.57 -22.67 1.94
N GLY A 255 14.50 -23.77 2.71
CA GLY A 255 13.82 -24.99 2.27
C GLY A 255 14.70 -25.87 1.39
N GLU A 256 14.17 -26.97 0.86
CA GLU A 256 14.90 -27.96 0.05
C GLU A 256 14.20 -28.19 -1.33
N PRO A 257 13.92 -27.16 -2.10
CA PRO A 257 13.24 -27.31 -3.39
C PRO A 257 14.14 -27.88 -4.48
N GLN A 258 13.54 -28.41 -5.53
CA GLN A 258 14.22 -28.58 -6.80
C GLN A 258 14.51 -27.21 -7.41
N ILE A 259 15.76 -26.92 -7.69
CA ILE A 259 16.22 -25.63 -8.20
C ILE A 259 16.39 -25.71 -9.72
N LYS A 260 15.74 -24.80 -10.45
CA LYS A 260 15.97 -24.56 -11.87
C LYS A 260 16.53 -23.13 -12.03
N ILE A 261 17.77 -23.01 -12.43
CA ILE A 261 18.36 -21.72 -12.79
C ILE A 261 18.15 -21.48 -14.28
N LYS A 262 17.42 -20.43 -14.65
CA LYS A 262 17.20 -20.02 -16.02
C LYS A 262 18.23 -19.02 -16.49
N THR A 263 18.55 -18.06 -15.60
CA THR A 263 19.56 -17.04 -15.85
C THR A 263 20.32 -16.80 -14.56
N PHE A 264 21.64 -16.75 -14.63
CA PHE A 264 22.52 -16.38 -13.53
C PHE A 264 23.72 -15.67 -14.09
N ALA A 265 23.76 -14.35 -13.94
CA ALA A 265 24.72 -13.53 -14.69
C ALA A 265 25.28 -12.39 -13.83
N ASN A 266 26.43 -11.90 -14.25
CA ASN A 266 27.19 -10.83 -13.61
C ASN A 266 27.63 -11.22 -12.19
N GLU A 267 27.38 -10.37 -11.19
CA GLU A 267 27.78 -10.59 -9.79
C GLU A 267 26.64 -11.17 -8.93
N ALA A 268 25.58 -11.75 -9.55
CA ALA A 268 24.47 -12.35 -8.80
C ALA A 268 24.96 -13.47 -7.88
N THR A 269 24.40 -13.57 -6.67
CA THR A 269 24.79 -14.58 -5.67
C THR A 269 23.58 -15.36 -5.17
N LEU A 270 23.79 -16.67 -4.98
CA LEU A 270 22.80 -17.57 -4.39
C LEU A 270 23.37 -18.21 -3.12
N TYR A 271 22.72 -17.93 -1.99
CA TYR A 271 23.06 -18.48 -0.69
C TYR A 271 22.01 -19.50 -0.27
N LYS A 272 22.44 -20.71 0.12
CA LYS A 272 21.57 -21.67 0.81
C LYS A 272 21.59 -21.36 2.30
N LYS A 273 20.41 -21.19 2.89
CA LYS A 273 20.23 -20.90 4.31
C LYS A 273 19.39 -21.98 4.99
N ASN A 274 19.58 -22.15 6.29
CA ASN A 274 18.73 -23.03 7.09
C ASN A 274 17.33 -22.39 7.23
N ILE A 275 16.33 -23.20 7.51
CA ILE A 275 14.94 -22.77 7.58
C ILE A 275 14.65 -21.80 8.76
N ASP A 276 15.47 -21.87 9.81
CA ASP A 276 15.43 -20.99 10.97
C ASP A 276 16.26 -19.70 10.81
N TYR A 277 16.83 -19.48 9.62
CA TYR A 277 17.58 -18.28 9.35
C TYR A 277 16.71 -17.04 9.46
N THR A 278 17.15 -16.10 10.29
CA THR A 278 16.55 -14.78 10.43
C THR A 278 17.54 -13.71 9.95
N PRO A 279 17.17 -12.88 8.97
CA PRO A 279 18.02 -11.79 8.52
C PRO A 279 18.37 -10.85 9.66
N SER A 280 19.62 -10.39 9.73
CA SER A 280 19.98 -9.35 10.71
C SER A 280 19.24 -8.06 10.37
N ARG A 281 18.50 -7.51 11.32
CA ARG A 281 17.57 -6.40 11.15
C ARG A 281 18.19 -5.06 10.74
N PHE A 282 19.52 -4.96 10.68
CA PHE A 282 20.17 -3.68 10.44
C PHE A 282 21.40 -3.86 9.54
N LYS A 283 21.21 -3.69 8.26
CA LYS A 283 22.20 -2.99 7.45
C LYS A 283 21.73 -1.55 7.30
N LEU A 284 21.93 -0.76 8.33
CA LEU A 284 22.03 0.68 8.20
C LEU A 284 23.40 0.95 7.55
N ASN A 285 23.40 1.30 6.28
CA ASN A 285 24.49 2.00 5.63
C ASN A 285 24.14 3.47 5.56
#